data_b30730e2a10fcb742703cc972fe3dc95
#
_entry.id   b30730e2a10fcb742703cc972fe3dc95
#
_cell.length_a   1.000
_cell.length_b   1.000
_cell.length_c   1.000
_cell.angle_alpha   90.00
_cell.angle_beta   90.00
_cell.angle_gamma   90.00
#
_symmetry.space_group_name_H-M   'P 1'
#
loop_
_entity.id
_entity.type
_entity.pdbx_description
1 polymer ?
#
loop_
_entity_poly.entity_id
_entity_poly.type
_entity_poly.pdbx_seq_one_letter_code
_entity_poly.pdbx_strand_id
1 'polypeptide(L)'
;MQLTQAILPVAGLGTRFLPWTKAVPKELLPLGNEPIIAHIVDECMDAGITDICFVISKGKEVIPEYFYSDPALEKELERRGKRHLLETLQRYNNVRFHTVYQEEQLGDGHAILQAKDWVKSDAVAVLFGDDLFAEDEPGLVQLRKAHERIQGTGAVVALENIPREFTHKYGIAEVSDEDTGAPGLRRIKSMVEKPDPKDAPSTLGIVGRYIIPRSTFDVLPDVTSGHGGEIRLIDALIAQIQDGVPVYGCTCAGKRIDTGTPEGYKAALKVFG
;
A
#
# COMPACT_ATOMS: atom_id res chain seq x y z
N MET A 1 16.14 8.26 -11.20
CA MET A 1 15.92 7.76 -9.83
C MET A 1 15.25 6.41 -9.92
N GLN A 2 15.79 5.37 -9.29
CA GLN A 2 15.22 4.02 -9.44
C GLN A 2 14.38 3.70 -8.18
N LEU A 3 13.08 3.50 -8.35
CA LEU A 3 12.17 3.05 -7.30
C LEU A 3 12.35 1.53 -7.15
N THR A 4 13.01 1.09 -6.08
CA THR A 4 13.34 -0.34 -5.84
C THR A 4 12.86 -0.84 -4.49
N GLN A 5 12.39 0.05 -3.60
CA GLN A 5 11.98 -0.28 -2.24
C GLN A 5 10.48 -0.05 -2.06
N ALA A 6 9.82 -0.97 -1.35
CA ALA A 6 8.42 -0.83 -0.93
C ALA A 6 8.23 -1.17 0.55
N ILE A 7 7.30 -0.46 1.20
CA ILE A 7 6.85 -0.71 2.58
C ILE A 7 5.42 -1.21 2.51
N LEU A 8 5.14 -2.32 3.18
CA LEU A 8 3.82 -2.89 3.34
C LEU A 8 3.41 -2.82 4.81
N PRO A 9 2.63 -1.80 5.23
CA PRO A 9 2.15 -1.67 6.59
C PRO A 9 0.99 -2.65 6.82
N VAL A 10 1.29 -3.79 7.42
CA VAL A 10 0.34 -4.90 7.66
C VAL A 10 0.18 -5.23 9.16
N ALA A 11 0.53 -4.27 10.04
CA ALA A 11 0.45 -4.43 11.48
C ALA A 11 -0.99 -4.41 12.06
N GLY A 12 -1.98 -3.94 11.30
CA GLY A 12 -3.36 -3.74 11.78
C GLY A 12 -4.05 -5.00 12.27
N LEU A 13 -4.90 -4.90 13.30
CA LEU A 13 -5.51 -6.03 14.01
C LEU A 13 -6.58 -6.79 13.22
N GLY A 14 -7.10 -6.24 12.10
CA GLY A 14 -8.10 -6.90 11.28
C GLY A 14 -9.45 -7.13 11.99
N THR A 15 -9.86 -6.25 12.88
CA THR A 15 -11.02 -6.41 13.76
C THR A 15 -12.35 -6.66 13.03
N ARG A 16 -12.48 -6.18 11.78
CA ARG A 16 -13.67 -6.40 10.94
C ARG A 16 -13.88 -7.87 10.56
N PHE A 17 -12.84 -8.71 10.68
CA PHE A 17 -12.85 -10.14 10.35
C PHE A 17 -12.84 -11.05 11.59
N LEU A 18 -13.04 -10.49 12.78
CA LEU A 18 -13.18 -11.33 13.96
C LEU A 18 -14.42 -12.24 13.85
N PRO A 19 -14.34 -13.50 14.33
CA PRO A 19 -13.23 -14.09 15.13
C PRO A 19 -12.07 -14.67 14.29
N TRP A 20 -12.14 -14.69 12.97
CA TRP A 20 -11.13 -15.30 12.10
C TRP A 20 -9.72 -14.74 12.35
N THR A 21 -9.60 -13.43 12.39
CA THR A 21 -8.31 -12.73 12.54
C THR A 21 -7.68 -12.86 13.94
N LYS A 22 -8.34 -13.56 14.85
CA LYS A 22 -7.71 -14.04 16.09
C LYS A 22 -6.60 -15.07 15.80
N ALA A 23 -6.74 -15.85 14.73
CA ALA A 23 -5.83 -16.96 14.41
C ALA A 23 -5.02 -16.71 13.13
N VAL A 24 -5.61 -16.04 12.13
CA VAL A 24 -5.00 -15.82 10.81
C VAL A 24 -5.06 -14.33 10.47
N PRO A 25 -3.94 -13.66 10.17
CA PRO A 25 -3.94 -12.30 9.68
C PRO A 25 -4.86 -12.13 8.45
N LYS A 26 -5.58 -10.99 8.36
CA LYS A 26 -6.49 -10.74 7.23
C LYS A 26 -5.75 -10.76 5.89
N GLU A 27 -4.49 -10.39 5.88
CA GLU A 27 -3.61 -10.35 4.73
C GLU A 27 -3.32 -11.75 4.16
N LEU A 28 -3.52 -12.80 4.98
CA LEU A 28 -3.39 -14.20 4.58
C LEU A 28 -4.72 -14.88 4.22
N LEU A 29 -5.81 -14.13 4.14
CA LEU A 29 -7.07 -14.66 3.61
C LEU A 29 -6.88 -15.07 2.15
N PRO A 30 -7.32 -16.30 1.75
CA PRO A 30 -7.06 -16.83 0.42
C PRO A 30 -7.94 -16.18 -0.64
N LEU A 31 -7.33 -15.89 -1.78
CA LEU A 31 -8.00 -15.58 -3.04
C LEU A 31 -7.56 -16.64 -4.04
N GLY A 32 -8.41 -17.63 -4.32
CA GLY A 32 -7.99 -18.83 -5.01
C GLY A 32 -6.94 -19.61 -4.20
N ASN A 33 -5.78 -19.83 -4.76
CA ASN A 33 -4.67 -20.57 -4.13
C ASN A 33 -3.61 -19.66 -3.48
N GLU A 34 -3.78 -18.35 -3.55
CA GLU A 34 -2.80 -17.39 -3.06
C GLU A 34 -3.44 -16.46 -2.01
N PRO A 35 -2.71 -16.00 -0.98
CA PRO A 35 -3.24 -15.05 -0.03
C PRO A 35 -3.29 -13.64 -0.62
N ILE A 36 -4.13 -12.75 -0.06
CA ILE A 36 -4.25 -11.35 -0.49
C ILE A 36 -2.88 -10.69 -0.61
N ILE A 37 -1.99 -10.90 0.37
CA ILE A 37 -0.68 -10.25 0.39
C ILE A 37 0.23 -10.68 -0.76
N ALA A 38 0.05 -11.88 -1.33
CA ALA A 38 0.81 -12.34 -2.48
C ALA A 38 0.53 -11.46 -3.70
N HIS A 39 -0.72 -11.11 -3.97
CA HIS A 39 -1.10 -10.20 -5.06
C HIS A 39 -0.48 -8.81 -4.89
N ILE A 40 -0.32 -8.32 -3.64
CA ILE A 40 0.34 -7.03 -3.36
C ILE A 40 1.85 -7.11 -3.64
N VAL A 41 2.49 -8.23 -3.27
CA VAL A 41 3.92 -8.46 -3.55
C VAL A 41 4.16 -8.61 -5.05
N ASP A 42 3.28 -9.29 -5.77
CA ASP A 42 3.37 -9.40 -7.22
C ASP A 42 3.27 -8.04 -7.91
N GLU A 43 2.34 -7.19 -7.48
CA GLU A 43 2.23 -5.81 -7.95
C GLU A 43 3.54 -5.02 -7.70
N CYS A 44 4.20 -5.25 -6.56
CA CYS A 44 5.52 -4.67 -6.29
C CYS A 44 6.56 -5.17 -7.30
N MET A 45 6.58 -6.47 -7.59
CA MET A 45 7.52 -7.08 -8.54
C MET A 45 7.28 -6.56 -9.97
N ASP A 46 6.02 -6.44 -10.40
CA ASP A 46 5.64 -5.89 -11.70
C ASP A 46 6.07 -4.42 -11.84
N ALA A 47 6.06 -3.68 -10.72
CA ALA A 47 6.59 -2.32 -10.67
C ALA A 47 8.14 -2.27 -10.57
N GLY A 48 8.85 -3.40 -10.59
CA GLY A 48 10.30 -3.48 -10.52
C GLY A 48 10.89 -3.25 -9.12
N ILE A 49 10.10 -3.42 -8.07
CA ILE A 49 10.56 -3.43 -6.68
C ILE A 49 11.33 -4.72 -6.42
N THR A 50 12.48 -4.62 -5.75
CA THR A 50 13.36 -5.74 -5.39
C THR A 50 13.55 -5.89 -3.90
N ASP A 51 13.14 -4.89 -3.12
CA ASP A 51 13.29 -4.85 -1.67
C ASP A 51 11.96 -4.47 -1.02
N ILE A 52 11.43 -5.35 -0.20
CA ILE A 52 10.13 -5.16 0.45
C ILE A 52 10.28 -5.24 1.96
N CYS A 53 9.79 -4.22 2.67
CA CYS A 53 9.74 -4.18 4.11
C CYS A 53 8.30 -4.38 4.60
N PHE A 54 8.05 -5.47 5.29
CA PHE A 54 6.81 -5.67 6.02
C PHE A 54 6.88 -4.96 7.37
N VAL A 55 5.92 -4.10 7.65
CA VAL A 55 5.71 -3.57 8.99
C VAL A 55 4.60 -4.37 9.65
N ILE A 56 4.94 -5.20 10.62
CA ILE A 56 4.02 -6.12 11.28
C ILE A 56 3.83 -5.77 12.76
N SER A 57 2.78 -6.29 13.37
CA SER A 57 2.67 -6.39 14.83
C SER A 57 3.08 -7.79 15.30
N LYS A 58 3.39 -7.93 16.58
CA LYS A 58 3.68 -9.22 17.20
C LYS A 58 2.55 -10.23 16.94
N GLY A 59 2.91 -11.45 16.54
CA GLY A 59 1.97 -12.52 16.18
C GLY A 59 1.58 -12.55 14.71
N LYS A 60 2.15 -11.66 13.87
CA LYS A 60 1.94 -11.64 12.41
C LYS A 60 3.17 -12.09 11.60
N GLU A 61 4.11 -12.74 12.23
CA GLU A 61 5.35 -13.24 11.61
C GLU A 61 5.07 -14.21 10.46
N VAL A 62 3.95 -14.90 10.49
CA VAL A 62 3.48 -15.78 9.41
C VAL A 62 3.24 -15.06 8.06
N ILE A 63 3.12 -13.72 8.05
CA ILE A 63 2.99 -12.94 6.81
C ILE A 63 4.31 -12.97 6.02
N PRO A 64 5.45 -12.48 6.55
CA PRO A 64 6.73 -12.57 5.84
C PRO A 64 7.19 -14.03 5.65
N GLU A 65 6.88 -14.96 6.56
CA GLU A 65 7.22 -16.38 6.44
C GLU A 65 6.66 -17.02 5.16
N TYR A 66 5.50 -16.57 4.68
CA TYR A 66 4.93 -17.04 3.41
C TYR A 66 5.88 -16.86 2.22
N PHE A 67 6.74 -15.85 2.26
CA PHE A 67 7.64 -15.48 1.16
C PHE A 67 9.05 -16.04 1.31
N TYR A 68 9.39 -16.58 2.47
CA TYR A 68 10.71 -17.16 2.68
C TYR A 68 10.81 -18.55 2.07
N SER A 69 12.00 -18.88 1.58
CA SER A 69 12.33 -20.25 1.12
C SER A 69 12.16 -21.26 2.26
N ASP A 70 11.57 -22.41 1.93
CA ASP A 70 11.54 -23.60 2.78
C ASP A 70 12.37 -24.72 2.15
N PRO A 71 13.68 -24.80 2.42
CA PRO A 71 14.59 -25.78 1.81
C PRO A 71 14.18 -27.24 2.08
N ALA A 72 13.48 -27.50 3.20
CA ALA A 72 13.03 -28.86 3.52
C ALA A 72 11.87 -29.28 2.61
N LEU A 73 10.89 -28.40 2.42
CA LEU A 73 9.76 -28.61 1.51
C LEU A 73 10.24 -28.68 0.06
N GLU A 74 11.12 -27.76 -0.35
CA GLU A 74 11.69 -27.72 -1.71
C GLU A 74 12.40 -29.04 -2.07
N LYS A 75 13.25 -29.53 -1.17
CA LYS A 75 13.95 -30.83 -1.34
C LYS A 75 12.97 -32.00 -1.44
N GLU A 76 11.88 -31.99 -0.66
CA GLU A 76 10.87 -33.05 -0.72
C GLU A 76 10.09 -33.00 -2.04
N LEU A 77 9.76 -31.80 -2.56
CA LEU A 77 9.11 -31.64 -3.85
C LEU A 77 10.00 -32.09 -5.00
N GLU A 78 11.30 -31.79 -4.96
CA GLU A 78 12.29 -32.33 -5.92
C GLU A 78 12.30 -33.84 -5.91
N ARG A 79 12.41 -34.45 -4.73
CA ARG A 79 12.40 -35.91 -4.53
C ARG A 79 11.16 -36.57 -5.13
N ARG A 80 10.00 -35.87 -5.05
CA ARG A 80 8.71 -36.31 -5.59
C ARG A 80 8.51 -36.00 -7.08
N GLY A 81 9.45 -35.28 -7.72
CA GLY A 81 9.35 -34.86 -9.12
C GLY A 81 8.28 -33.77 -9.37
N LYS A 82 7.86 -33.05 -8.35
CA LYS A 82 6.82 -32.00 -8.42
C LYS A 82 7.40 -30.64 -8.77
N ARG A 83 8.06 -30.51 -9.93
CA ARG A 83 8.77 -29.30 -10.36
C ARG A 83 7.87 -28.06 -10.44
N HIS A 84 6.63 -28.21 -10.94
CA HIS A 84 5.71 -27.08 -11.05
C HIS A 84 5.36 -26.44 -9.70
N LEU A 85 5.32 -27.22 -8.61
CA LEU A 85 5.12 -26.67 -7.26
C LEU A 85 6.38 -26.00 -6.72
N LEU A 86 7.55 -26.53 -7.11
CA LEU A 86 8.82 -25.90 -6.75
C LEU A 86 8.97 -24.52 -7.40
N GLU A 87 8.65 -24.38 -8.68
CA GLU A 87 8.65 -23.09 -9.37
C GLU A 87 7.72 -22.06 -8.68
N THR A 88 6.56 -22.49 -8.21
CA THR A 88 5.64 -21.64 -7.45
C THR A 88 6.27 -21.15 -6.13
N LEU A 89 6.94 -22.02 -5.38
CA LEU A 89 7.62 -21.65 -4.14
C LEU A 89 8.80 -20.69 -4.39
N GLN A 90 9.50 -20.84 -5.48
CA GLN A 90 10.70 -20.06 -5.82
C GLN A 90 10.39 -18.73 -6.50
N ARG A 91 9.12 -18.37 -6.72
CA ARG A 91 8.66 -17.16 -7.39
C ARG A 91 9.25 -15.89 -6.79
N TYR A 92 9.46 -15.87 -5.49
CA TYR A 92 9.91 -14.69 -4.73
C TYR A 92 11.40 -14.68 -4.43
N ASN A 93 12.20 -15.64 -4.91
CA ASN A 93 13.62 -15.77 -4.57
C ASN A 93 14.50 -14.57 -5.00
N ASN A 94 14.01 -13.75 -5.94
CA ASN A 94 14.71 -12.54 -6.40
C ASN A 94 14.30 -11.27 -5.63
N VAL A 95 13.41 -11.38 -4.65
CA VAL A 95 12.97 -10.27 -3.80
C VAL A 95 13.62 -10.40 -2.43
N ARG A 96 14.16 -9.30 -1.93
CA ARG A 96 14.68 -9.23 -0.55
C ARG A 96 13.56 -8.75 0.37
N PHE A 97 13.23 -9.58 1.34
CA PHE A 97 12.24 -9.26 2.34
C PHE A 97 12.89 -8.81 3.64
N HIS A 98 12.33 -7.79 4.24
CA HIS A 98 12.72 -7.25 5.52
C HIS A 98 11.49 -7.11 6.43
N THR A 99 11.68 -7.19 7.73
CA THR A 99 10.59 -7.10 8.70
C THR A 99 10.97 -6.12 9.79
N VAL A 100 10.06 -5.19 10.08
CA VAL A 100 10.12 -4.31 11.25
C VAL A 100 8.82 -4.40 12.03
N TYR A 101 8.86 -4.07 13.32
CA TYR A 101 7.71 -4.19 14.19
C TYR A 101 7.11 -2.82 14.51
N GLN A 102 5.79 -2.74 14.41
CA GLN A 102 5.01 -1.69 15.03
C GLN A 102 4.54 -2.21 16.41
N GLU A 103 5.15 -1.75 17.48
CA GLU A 103 4.82 -2.21 18.84
C GLU A 103 3.50 -1.60 19.33
N GLU A 104 3.26 -0.32 19.04
CA GLU A 104 2.06 0.42 19.41
C GLU A 104 1.24 0.80 18.18
N GLN A 105 -0.07 0.59 18.24
CA GLN A 105 -1.01 0.86 17.14
C GLN A 105 -1.37 2.35 17.06
N LEU A 106 -0.39 3.19 16.72
CA LEU A 106 -0.53 4.65 16.67
C LEU A 106 -0.81 5.20 15.25
N GLY A 107 -1.37 4.40 14.38
CA GLY A 107 -1.75 4.80 13.02
C GLY A 107 -0.85 4.25 11.92
N ASP A 108 -1.23 4.50 10.67
CA ASP A 108 -0.54 4.01 9.48
C ASP A 108 0.78 4.76 9.22
N GLY A 109 0.82 6.07 9.46
CA GLY A 109 2.04 6.85 9.40
C GLY A 109 3.07 6.40 10.44
N HIS A 110 2.60 6.03 11.66
CA HIS A 110 3.48 5.45 12.67
C HIS A 110 4.03 4.09 12.21
N ALA A 111 3.22 3.24 11.58
CA ALA A 111 3.69 1.99 11.01
C ALA A 111 4.79 2.24 9.96
N ILE A 112 4.55 3.13 9.01
CA ILE A 112 5.50 3.50 7.96
C ILE A 112 6.81 4.04 8.56
N LEU A 113 6.73 4.84 9.61
CA LEU A 113 7.88 5.43 10.30
C LEU A 113 8.83 4.36 10.87
N GLN A 114 8.34 3.17 11.27
CA GLN A 114 9.19 2.09 11.75
C GLN A 114 10.20 1.61 10.69
N ALA A 115 9.92 1.83 9.41
CA ALA A 115 10.83 1.46 8.33
C ALA A 115 11.85 2.55 7.96
N LYS A 116 11.88 3.71 8.65
CA LYS A 116 12.75 4.87 8.33
C LYS A 116 14.20 4.47 8.11
N ASP A 117 14.77 3.72 9.04
CA ASP A 117 16.19 3.34 9.01
C ASP A 117 16.53 2.32 7.91
N TRP A 118 15.54 1.56 7.46
CA TRP A 118 15.68 0.62 6.37
C TRP A 118 15.64 1.30 4.99
N VAL A 119 14.87 2.38 4.82
CA VAL A 119 14.77 3.10 3.54
C VAL A 119 16.08 3.77 3.19
N LYS A 120 16.67 3.41 2.02
CA LYS A 120 17.93 3.97 1.51
C LYS A 120 17.74 4.76 0.22
N SER A 121 16.67 4.49 -0.53
CA SER A 121 16.33 5.20 -1.75
C SER A 121 15.75 6.59 -1.46
N ASP A 122 15.83 7.49 -2.43
CA ASP A 122 15.27 8.85 -2.33
C ASP A 122 13.74 8.87 -2.30
N ALA A 123 13.11 7.81 -2.83
CA ALA A 123 11.67 7.59 -2.79
C ALA A 123 11.37 6.11 -2.50
N VAL A 124 10.26 5.83 -1.85
CA VAL A 124 9.80 4.50 -1.51
C VAL A 124 8.31 4.35 -1.82
N ALA A 125 7.92 3.17 -2.31
CA ALA A 125 6.51 2.83 -2.47
C ALA A 125 5.90 2.43 -1.12
N VAL A 126 4.63 2.76 -0.90
CA VAL A 126 3.83 2.28 0.23
C VAL A 126 2.56 1.66 -0.30
N LEU A 127 2.31 0.39 0.05
CA LEU A 127 1.13 -0.35 -0.37
C LEU A 127 0.41 -0.91 0.86
N PHE A 128 -0.85 -0.53 1.03
CA PHE A 128 -1.69 -1.15 2.06
C PHE A 128 -2.10 -2.56 1.64
N GLY A 129 -2.00 -3.48 2.59
CA GLY A 129 -2.15 -4.91 2.36
C GLY A 129 -3.58 -5.41 2.12
N ASP A 130 -4.54 -4.51 2.00
CA ASP A 130 -5.97 -4.81 1.80
C ASP A 130 -6.59 -4.14 0.57
N ASP A 131 -5.82 -3.36 -0.19
CA ASP A 131 -6.24 -2.77 -1.46
C ASP A 131 -5.68 -3.58 -2.64
N LEU A 132 -6.54 -4.13 -3.48
CA LEU A 132 -6.16 -4.84 -4.70
C LEU A 132 -6.58 -4.06 -5.94
N PHE A 133 -5.75 -4.11 -6.97
CA PHE A 133 -6.08 -3.62 -8.31
C PHE A 133 -6.27 -4.81 -9.23
N ALA A 134 -7.47 -4.91 -9.84
CA ALA A 134 -7.84 -5.91 -10.81
C ALA A 134 -8.10 -5.26 -12.15
N GLU A 135 -7.98 -6.04 -13.23
CA GLU A 135 -8.11 -5.55 -14.59
C GLU A 135 -7.02 -4.52 -14.92
N ASP A 136 -6.73 -4.25 -16.15
CA ASP A 136 -5.70 -3.30 -16.58
C ASP A 136 -4.31 -3.47 -15.88
N GLU A 137 -3.53 -2.40 -15.90
CA GLU A 137 -2.19 -2.36 -15.35
C GLU A 137 -2.22 -2.17 -13.82
N PRO A 138 -1.37 -2.86 -13.03
CA PRO A 138 -1.32 -2.71 -11.58
C PRO A 138 -1.15 -1.26 -11.13
N GLY A 139 -1.79 -0.88 -10.01
CA GLY A 139 -1.82 0.49 -9.53
C GLY A 139 -0.42 1.09 -9.28
N LEU A 140 0.50 0.32 -8.66
CA LEU A 140 1.86 0.79 -8.42
C LEU A 140 2.66 1.00 -9.72
N VAL A 141 2.42 0.20 -10.76
CA VAL A 141 3.05 0.39 -12.08
C VAL A 141 2.61 1.73 -12.68
N GLN A 142 1.32 2.06 -12.56
CA GLN A 142 0.79 3.34 -13.01
C GLN A 142 1.38 4.51 -12.21
N LEU A 143 1.45 4.39 -10.88
CA LEU A 143 2.08 5.40 -10.02
C LEU A 143 3.56 5.60 -10.35
N ARG A 144 4.30 4.52 -10.61
CA ARG A 144 5.70 4.58 -11.00
C ARG A 144 5.88 5.39 -12.28
N LYS A 145 5.07 5.12 -13.31
CA LYS A 145 5.09 5.90 -14.55
C LYS A 145 4.78 7.38 -14.31
N ALA A 146 3.82 7.67 -13.43
CA ALA A 146 3.49 9.03 -13.03
C ALA A 146 4.66 9.71 -12.31
N HIS A 147 5.30 9.02 -11.37
CA HIS A 147 6.45 9.52 -10.62
C HIS A 147 7.68 9.77 -11.53
N GLU A 148 7.92 8.91 -12.51
CA GLU A 148 8.97 9.12 -13.51
C GLU A 148 8.72 10.39 -14.35
N ARG A 149 7.46 10.69 -14.71
CA ARG A 149 7.08 11.89 -15.47
C ARG A 149 7.32 13.19 -14.72
N ILE A 150 7.15 13.20 -13.40
CA ILE A 150 7.50 14.33 -12.54
C ILE A 150 8.98 14.33 -12.13
N GLN A 151 9.81 13.49 -12.75
CA GLN A 151 11.24 13.36 -12.49
C GLN A 151 11.58 13.08 -11.01
N GLY A 152 10.68 12.38 -10.32
CA GLY A 152 10.86 12.02 -8.90
C GLY A 152 10.67 13.18 -7.93
N THR A 153 10.12 14.31 -8.34
CA THR A 153 9.88 15.45 -7.47
C THR A 153 8.57 15.30 -6.71
N GLY A 154 8.64 15.11 -5.38
CA GLY A 154 7.46 15.04 -4.51
C GLY A 154 6.82 13.65 -4.43
N ALA A 155 5.66 13.57 -3.81
CA ALA A 155 4.89 12.35 -3.64
C ALA A 155 3.88 12.14 -4.77
N VAL A 156 3.56 10.86 -5.06
CA VAL A 156 2.43 10.47 -5.92
C VAL A 156 1.52 9.54 -5.15
N VAL A 157 0.22 9.82 -5.13
CA VAL A 157 -0.80 9.01 -4.46
C VAL A 157 -1.85 8.54 -5.47
N ALA A 158 -2.35 7.32 -5.28
CA ALA A 158 -3.45 6.81 -6.09
C ALA A 158 -4.76 7.47 -5.68
N LEU A 159 -5.54 7.87 -6.67
CA LEU A 159 -6.88 8.44 -6.51
C LEU A 159 -7.93 7.55 -7.19
N GLU A 160 -9.07 7.43 -6.53
CA GLU A 160 -10.27 6.80 -7.06
C GLU A 160 -11.47 7.76 -6.94
N ASN A 161 -12.38 7.73 -7.91
CA ASN A 161 -13.60 8.50 -7.82
C ASN A 161 -14.61 7.78 -6.89
N ILE A 162 -14.78 8.30 -5.69
CA ILE A 162 -15.62 7.72 -4.63
C ILE A 162 -17.01 8.37 -4.69
N PRO A 163 -18.11 7.58 -4.62
CA PRO A 163 -19.43 8.17 -4.42
C PRO A 163 -19.46 9.10 -3.22
N ARG A 164 -20.06 10.29 -3.37
CA ARG A 164 -19.97 11.37 -2.38
C ARG A 164 -20.39 10.94 -0.97
N GLU A 165 -21.40 10.08 -0.87
CA GLU A 165 -21.89 9.53 0.40
C GLU A 165 -20.85 8.69 1.17
N PHE A 166 -19.80 8.21 0.49
CA PHE A 166 -18.74 7.41 1.09
C PHE A 166 -17.43 8.19 1.36
N THR A 167 -17.39 9.49 1.06
CA THR A 167 -16.18 10.32 1.28
C THR A 167 -15.70 10.29 2.73
N HIS A 168 -16.61 10.13 3.69
CA HIS A 168 -16.31 10.00 5.12
C HIS A 168 -15.48 8.75 5.50
N LYS A 169 -15.17 7.87 4.55
CA LYS A 169 -14.34 6.68 4.76
C LYS A 169 -12.89 6.87 4.29
N TYR A 170 -12.61 7.92 3.51
CA TYR A 170 -11.34 8.13 2.81
C TYR A 170 -10.75 9.50 3.09
N GLY A 171 -9.43 9.61 2.93
CA GLY A 171 -8.83 10.91 2.67
C GLY A 171 -9.30 11.43 1.31
N ILE A 172 -9.75 12.67 1.24
CA ILE A 172 -10.26 13.29 0.01
C ILE A 172 -9.30 14.36 -0.47
N ALA A 173 -8.86 14.26 -1.73
CA ALA A 173 -7.95 15.21 -2.34
C ALA A 173 -8.70 16.29 -3.13
N GLU A 174 -8.27 17.54 -2.99
CA GLU A 174 -8.59 18.63 -3.90
C GLU A 174 -7.43 18.80 -4.89
N VAL A 175 -7.70 18.71 -6.18
CA VAL A 175 -6.66 18.77 -7.22
C VAL A 175 -6.68 20.10 -7.96
N SER A 176 -5.53 20.46 -8.55
CA SER A 176 -5.37 21.60 -9.43
C SER A 176 -5.92 21.29 -10.82
N ASP A 177 -6.41 22.34 -11.51
CA ASP A 177 -6.74 22.27 -12.93
C ASP A 177 -5.49 22.43 -13.83
N GLU A 178 -4.33 22.69 -13.25
CA GLU A 178 -3.07 22.80 -13.99
C GLU A 178 -2.76 21.50 -14.71
N ASP A 179 -2.44 21.62 -15.99
CA ASP A 179 -1.99 20.48 -16.80
C ASP A 179 -0.57 20.09 -16.38
N THR A 180 -0.43 18.86 -15.89
CA THR A 180 0.89 18.28 -15.56
C THR A 180 1.61 17.72 -16.79
N GLY A 181 1.00 17.78 -17.97
CA GLY A 181 1.49 17.11 -19.17
C GLY A 181 1.38 15.58 -19.14
N ALA A 182 0.71 15.02 -18.13
CA ALA A 182 0.54 13.58 -17.96
C ALA A 182 -0.95 13.23 -17.72
N PRO A 183 -1.58 12.43 -18.58
CA PRO A 183 -2.97 12.02 -18.40
C PRO A 183 -3.19 11.35 -17.04
N GLY A 184 -4.27 11.74 -16.35
CA GLY A 184 -4.63 11.19 -15.05
C GLY A 184 -3.80 11.68 -13.85
N LEU A 185 -2.73 12.46 -14.10
CA LEU A 185 -1.89 13.02 -13.04
C LEU A 185 -2.27 14.49 -12.80
N ARG A 186 -2.56 14.83 -11.55
CA ARG A 186 -2.94 16.19 -11.12
C ARG A 186 -2.16 16.60 -9.88
N ARG A 187 -1.76 17.87 -9.79
CA ARG A 187 -1.20 18.40 -8.55
C ARG A 187 -2.29 18.53 -7.49
N ILE A 188 -2.02 18.08 -6.28
CA ILE A 188 -2.95 18.19 -5.15
C ILE A 188 -2.73 19.56 -4.48
N LYS A 189 -3.84 20.29 -4.27
CA LYS A 189 -3.86 21.57 -3.55
C LYS A 189 -4.03 21.37 -2.05
N SER A 190 -4.93 20.45 -1.69
CA SER A 190 -5.26 20.16 -0.29
C SER A 190 -5.79 18.73 -0.16
N MET A 191 -5.76 18.22 1.07
CA MET A 191 -6.34 16.94 1.45
C MET A 191 -7.12 17.09 2.75
N VAL A 192 -8.22 16.35 2.88
CA VAL A 192 -9.02 16.31 4.12
C VAL A 192 -9.29 14.84 4.47
N GLU A 193 -8.91 14.44 5.68
CA GLU A 193 -9.15 13.08 6.16
C GLU A 193 -10.60 12.90 6.60
N LYS A 194 -11.28 11.96 5.96
CA LYS A 194 -12.66 11.53 6.29
C LYS A 194 -13.64 12.67 6.51
N PRO A 195 -13.78 13.61 5.55
CA PRO A 195 -14.69 14.74 5.70
C PRO A 195 -16.16 14.27 5.74
N ASP A 196 -17.01 15.05 6.38
CA ASP A 196 -18.46 14.89 6.18
C ASP A 196 -18.77 15.01 4.67
N PRO A 197 -19.62 14.16 4.09
CA PRO A 197 -19.94 14.20 2.65
C PRO A 197 -20.37 15.57 2.11
N LYS A 198 -21.02 16.40 2.93
CA LYS A 198 -21.40 17.76 2.57
C LYS A 198 -20.21 18.72 2.46
N ASP A 199 -19.15 18.48 3.24
CA ASP A 199 -17.96 19.33 3.36
C ASP A 199 -16.76 18.79 2.54
N ALA A 200 -16.93 17.61 1.89
CA ALA A 200 -15.87 17.01 1.07
C ALA A 200 -15.52 17.93 -0.12
N PRO A 201 -14.21 18.31 -0.28
CA PRO A 201 -13.79 19.25 -1.33
C PRO A 201 -13.95 18.69 -2.73
N SER A 202 -13.99 17.36 -2.85
CA SER A 202 -14.16 16.65 -4.11
C SER A 202 -14.76 15.25 -3.87
N THR A 203 -14.72 14.40 -4.90
CA THR A 203 -15.01 12.95 -4.79
C THR A 203 -13.75 12.10 -5.04
N LEU A 204 -12.56 12.69 -5.08
CA LEU A 204 -11.31 11.99 -5.32
C LEU A 204 -10.76 11.45 -4.02
N GLY A 205 -11.06 10.18 -3.73
CA GLY A 205 -10.56 9.45 -2.56
C GLY A 205 -9.13 8.98 -2.77
N ILE A 206 -8.31 9.14 -1.74
CA ILE A 206 -6.96 8.60 -1.69
C ILE A 206 -7.06 7.13 -1.29
N VAL A 207 -6.40 6.27 -2.06
CA VAL A 207 -6.43 4.82 -1.87
C VAL A 207 -5.03 4.27 -1.62
N GLY A 208 -4.93 3.03 -1.19
CA GLY A 208 -3.77 2.40 -0.55
C GLY A 208 -2.50 2.23 -1.39
N ARG A 209 -2.20 3.13 -2.33
CA ARG A 209 -0.96 3.16 -3.14
C ARG A 209 -0.33 4.53 -3.12
N TYR A 210 0.95 4.57 -2.72
CA TYR A 210 1.73 5.80 -2.60
C TYR A 210 3.15 5.58 -3.09
N ILE A 211 3.75 6.62 -3.66
CA ILE A 211 5.21 6.78 -3.77
C ILE A 211 5.53 8.05 -3.00
N ILE A 212 6.31 7.92 -1.94
CA ILE A 212 6.66 9.05 -1.07
C ILE A 212 8.16 9.32 -1.11
N PRO A 213 8.58 10.59 -1.09
CA PRO A 213 10.00 10.94 -0.95
C PRO A 213 10.49 10.58 0.46
N ARG A 214 11.78 10.27 0.57
CA ARG A 214 12.41 9.95 1.87
C ARG A 214 12.22 11.06 2.91
N SER A 215 12.13 12.32 2.49
CA SER A 215 11.88 13.45 3.38
C SER A 215 10.54 13.36 4.13
N THR A 216 9.58 12.55 3.68
CA THR A 216 8.33 12.32 4.41
C THR A 216 8.58 11.72 5.80
N PHE A 217 9.67 10.93 5.96
CA PHE A 217 10.04 10.36 7.27
C PHE A 217 10.55 11.38 8.28
N ASP A 218 10.93 12.57 7.82
CA ASP A 218 11.35 13.67 8.71
C ASP A 218 10.15 14.48 9.19
N VAL A 219 9.04 14.44 8.44
CA VAL A 219 7.78 15.11 8.76
C VAL A 219 6.88 14.24 9.66
N LEU A 220 6.86 12.93 9.45
CA LEU A 220 5.98 11.99 10.17
C LEU A 220 6.03 12.09 11.70
N PRO A 221 7.20 12.28 12.37
CA PRO A 221 7.25 12.42 13.84
C PRO A 221 6.58 13.67 14.38
N ASP A 222 6.51 14.74 13.56
CA ASP A 222 6.07 16.08 13.98
C ASP A 222 4.59 16.33 13.65
N VAL A 223 3.94 15.44 12.87
CA VAL A 223 2.51 15.57 12.61
C VAL A 223 1.75 15.26 13.89
N THR A 224 1.23 16.31 14.49
CA THR A 224 0.34 16.19 15.64
C THR A 224 -0.96 15.56 15.17
N SER A 225 -1.30 14.46 15.79
CA SER A 225 -2.50 13.70 15.50
C SER A 225 -3.73 14.61 15.45
N GLY A 226 -4.32 14.70 14.30
CA GLY A 226 -5.73 15.03 14.15
C GLY A 226 -6.57 14.07 15.02
N HIS A 227 -7.82 13.95 14.85
CA HIS A 227 -8.70 13.12 15.66
C HIS A 227 -8.09 11.76 16.11
N GLY A 228 -7.96 11.55 17.43
CA GLY A 228 -7.71 10.24 18.02
C GLY A 228 -6.26 9.89 18.41
N GLY A 229 -5.28 10.76 18.26
CA GLY A 229 -3.89 10.45 18.68
C GLY A 229 -3.09 9.61 17.67
N GLU A 230 -3.61 9.35 16.47
CA GLU A 230 -2.93 8.57 15.44
C GLU A 230 -2.00 9.44 14.58
N ILE A 231 -0.82 8.92 14.26
CA ILE A 231 0.10 9.46 13.25
C ILE A 231 -0.30 8.86 11.90
N ARG A 232 -0.77 9.68 10.97
CA ARG A 232 -1.24 9.21 9.66
C ARG A 232 -0.36 9.73 8.54
N LEU A 233 -0.19 8.92 7.50
CA LEU A 233 0.58 9.33 6.31
C LEU A 233 -0.04 10.56 5.63
N ILE A 234 -1.37 10.64 5.58
CA ILE A 234 -2.06 11.78 4.97
C ILE A 234 -1.72 13.10 5.68
N ASP A 235 -1.57 13.10 7.01
CA ASP A 235 -1.23 14.31 7.76
C ASP A 235 0.18 14.81 7.42
N ALA A 236 1.14 13.89 7.22
CA ALA A 236 2.47 14.24 6.75
C ALA A 236 2.45 14.82 5.32
N LEU A 237 1.63 14.26 4.42
CA LEU A 237 1.48 14.79 3.07
C LEU A 237 0.82 16.18 3.08
N ILE A 238 -0.15 16.43 3.96
CA ILE A 238 -0.76 17.76 4.15
C ILE A 238 0.29 18.76 4.60
N ALA A 239 1.12 18.41 5.60
CA ALA A 239 2.20 19.28 6.05
C ALA A 239 3.20 19.58 4.93
N GLN A 240 3.59 18.57 4.15
CA GLN A 240 4.45 18.75 2.99
C GLN A 240 3.86 19.70 1.94
N ILE A 241 2.55 19.62 1.64
CA ILE A 241 1.87 20.56 0.75
C ILE A 241 1.97 21.99 1.28
N GLN A 242 1.76 22.18 2.60
CA GLN A 242 1.85 23.50 3.25
C GLN A 242 3.27 24.09 3.18
N ASP A 243 4.29 23.23 3.25
CA ASP A 243 5.72 23.59 3.10
C ASP A 243 6.15 23.74 1.63
N GLY A 244 5.21 23.64 0.68
CA GLY A 244 5.46 23.81 -0.75
C GLY A 244 6.05 22.58 -1.45
N VAL A 245 6.19 21.45 -0.77
CA VAL A 245 6.60 20.18 -1.39
C VAL A 245 5.45 19.68 -2.26
N PRO A 246 5.68 19.38 -3.54
CA PRO A 246 4.61 18.97 -4.44
C PRO A 246 4.11 17.55 -4.09
N VAL A 247 2.79 17.40 -4.08
CA VAL A 247 2.11 16.11 -4.00
C VAL A 247 1.17 16.00 -5.19
N TYR A 248 1.19 14.86 -5.85
CA TYR A 248 0.39 14.59 -7.04
C TYR A 248 -0.56 13.44 -6.81
N GLY A 249 -1.75 13.55 -7.38
CA GLY A 249 -2.74 12.48 -7.42
C GLY A 249 -2.76 11.84 -8.81
N CYS A 250 -2.67 10.52 -8.86
CA CYS A 250 -2.80 9.73 -10.07
C CYS A 250 -4.12 8.97 -10.03
N THR A 251 -5.05 9.29 -10.94
CA THR A 251 -6.26 8.48 -11.10
C THR A 251 -5.87 7.22 -11.86
N CYS A 252 -5.81 6.10 -11.15
CA CYS A 252 -5.46 4.81 -11.72
C CYS A 252 -6.63 4.23 -12.53
N ALA A 253 -6.29 3.63 -13.68
CA ALA A 253 -7.20 2.78 -14.43
C ALA A 253 -7.37 1.42 -13.72
N GLY A 254 -8.40 0.67 -14.12
CA GLY A 254 -8.72 -0.62 -13.54
C GLY A 254 -9.69 -0.54 -12.37
N LYS A 255 -9.96 -1.68 -11.77
CA LYS A 255 -10.92 -1.82 -10.68
C LYS A 255 -10.20 -2.06 -9.37
N ARG A 256 -10.31 -1.12 -8.43
CA ARG A 256 -9.86 -1.33 -7.07
C ARG A 256 -10.88 -2.13 -6.26
N ILE A 257 -10.39 -3.03 -5.43
CA ILE A 257 -11.18 -3.84 -4.51
C ILE A 257 -10.56 -3.71 -3.11
N ASP A 258 -11.30 -3.08 -2.20
CA ASP A 258 -10.94 -2.96 -0.78
C ASP A 258 -11.28 -4.27 -0.06
N THR A 259 -10.29 -5.13 0.15
CA THR A 259 -10.44 -6.39 0.88
C THR A 259 -10.42 -6.23 2.41
N GLY A 260 -10.30 -5.01 2.92
CA GLY A 260 -10.32 -4.70 4.35
C GLY A 260 -11.70 -4.86 5.02
N THR A 261 -12.73 -5.20 4.24
CA THR A 261 -14.08 -5.50 4.72
C THR A 261 -14.56 -6.87 4.25
N PRO A 262 -15.47 -7.56 4.99
CA PRO A 262 -16.04 -8.83 4.54
C PRO A 262 -16.75 -8.75 3.18
N GLU A 263 -17.39 -7.62 2.89
CA GLU A 263 -18.08 -7.37 1.62
C GLU A 263 -17.07 -7.23 0.46
N GLY A 264 -16.00 -6.45 0.69
CA GLY A 264 -14.92 -6.27 -0.27
C GLY A 264 -14.16 -7.57 -0.52
N TYR A 265 -13.88 -8.35 0.52
CA TYR A 265 -13.29 -9.68 0.38
C TYR A 265 -14.15 -10.61 -0.46
N LYS A 266 -15.48 -10.63 -0.24
CA LYS A 266 -16.40 -11.40 -1.10
C LYS A 266 -16.40 -10.92 -2.56
N ALA A 267 -16.20 -9.62 -2.78
CA ALA A 267 -16.06 -9.08 -4.14
C ALA A 267 -14.74 -9.54 -4.78
N ALA A 268 -13.64 -9.56 -4.02
CA ALA A 268 -12.35 -10.04 -4.49
C ALA A 268 -12.38 -11.53 -4.89
N LEU A 269 -13.07 -12.38 -4.11
CA LEU A 269 -13.25 -13.80 -4.45
C LEU A 269 -13.91 -14.05 -5.80
N LYS A 270 -14.70 -13.11 -6.32
CA LYS A 270 -15.34 -13.23 -7.65
C LYS A 270 -14.39 -12.88 -8.80
N VAL A 271 -13.30 -12.19 -8.51
CA VAL A 271 -12.36 -11.69 -9.51
C VAL A 271 -11.07 -12.52 -9.51
N PHE A 272 -10.59 -12.89 -8.32
CA PHE A 272 -9.31 -13.60 -8.12
C PHE A 272 -9.48 -15.07 -7.68
N GLY A 273 -10.70 -15.47 -7.27
CA GLY A 273 -10.99 -16.82 -6.75
C GLY A 273 -11.38 -17.86 -7.81
#